data_73c5373e150e740edc5440a77911ccbe
#
_entry.id   73c5373e150e740edc5440a77911ccbe
#
_cell.length_a   1.000
_cell.length_b   1.000
_cell.length_c   1.000
_cell.angle_alpha   90.00
_cell.angle_beta   90.00
_cell.angle_gamma   90.00
#
_symmetry.space_group_name_H-M   'P 1'
#
loop_
_entity.id
_entity.type
_entity.pdbx_description
1 polymer ?
#
loop_
_entity_poly.entity_id
_entity_poly.type
_entity_poly.pdbx_seq_one_letter_code
_entity_poly.pdbx_strand_id
1 'polypeptide(L)'
;MLKFKSRRSAILHGLLAISILAVYFTDIWLGTCGFDGCPTARDIQTFQPDQGGRILDRYNRVMGRLEIVRRINVPLQAVPEFVQQAFIATEDRRFYQHGGLDWRGFFRAVITNLRAGRTREGFSTITMQVARNTFAVRKYPARSLRQKLTELRLSQLIEHSLTKQQILELYFNVIYMGNGVYGVEAASRDLFGRSVNQINITQAAMLAALPKAPSAYTPRRHPERAIARRNLVLGLMVKEGYISASRLPGLQAERLRIAREEFRPTDPNDSYALDAVRAKVDSIIQGGTLDIIELTVRTTLDRNAQLSADRAVRRQAAAIQSETGRRAQIQGAMVAIDPRNGDIRAMSGGRKYERGTFNRALFAHRQPGSAFKPFVYAAAMAAGYTPSSEVDDDPIDVIQGRNVWSPANYNNDYAGRITFRKALINSANVATVRVSQAVGIPRIIEVAHKYGNRQSATERPVSGAWLRRSHADRARHGVRAIRQWRISREAAAGKKH
;
A
#
# COMPACT_ATOMS: atom_id res chain seq x y z
N MET A 1 -15.69 69.54 -21.92
CA MET A 1 -16.57 68.53 -21.31
C MET A 1 -16.81 67.26 -22.16
N LEU A 2 -16.60 67.27 -23.44
CA LEU A 2 -16.84 66.12 -24.36
C LEU A 2 -15.79 64.99 -24.29
N LYS A 3 -14.52 65.27 -23.92
CA LYS A 3 -13.49 64.24 -23.77
C LYS A 3 -13.65 63.31 -22.58
N PHE A 4 -14.36 63.68 -21.53
CA PHE A 4 -14.57 62.85 -20.33
C PHE A 4 -15.69 61.83 -20.54
N LYS A 5 -16.69 62.10 -21.36
CA LYS A 5 -17.78 61.14 -21.70
C LYS A 5 -17.25 60.00 -22.58
N SER A 6 -16.32 60.26 -23.52
CA SER A 6 -15.74 59.24 -24.41
C SER A 6 -14.85 58.23 -23.65
N ARG A 7 -14.07 58.69 -22.70
CA ARG A 7 -13.23 57.78 -21.86
C ARG A 7 -14.06 56.86 -20.97
N ARG A 8 -15.09 57.32 -20.33
CA ARG A 8 -16.02 56.50 -19.53
C ARG A 8 -16.74 55.45 -20.39
N SER A 9 -17.20 55.85 -21.58
CA SER A 9 -17.83 54.94 -22.54
C SER A 9 -16.83 53.87 -23.02
N ALA A 10 -15.59 54.24 -23.37
CA ALA A 10 -14.56 53.29 -23.79
C ALA A 10 -14.20 52.27 -22.66
N ILE A 11 -14.11 52.75 -21.40
CA ILE A 11 -13.89 51.86 -20.22
C ILE A 11 -15.06 50.93 -20.05
N LEU A 12 -16.30 51.37 -20.17
CA LEU A 12 -17.51 50.54 -20.02
C LEU A 12 -17.55 49.44 -21.11
N HIS A 13 -17.29 49.78 -22.36
CA HIS A 13 -17.22 48.80 -23.46
C HIS A 13 -16.07 47.83 -23.30
N GLY A 14 -14.91 48.27 -22.80
CA GLY A 14 -13.78 47.39 -22.44
C GLY A 14 -14.12 46.41 -21.34
N LEU A 15 -14.77 46.86 -20.26
CA LEU A 15 -15.22 45.98 -19.18
C LEU A 15 -16.31 45.00 -19.66
N LEU A 16 -17.23 45.43 -20.51
CA LEU A 16 -18.25 44.56 -21.10
C LEU A 16 -17.59 43.48 -22.01
N ALA A 17 -16.65 43.85 -22.86
CA ALA A 17 -15.94 42.92 -23.71
C ALA A 17 -15.12 41.89 -22.88
N ILE A 18 -14.43 42.33 -21.82
CA ILE A 18 -13.72 41.45 -20.89
C ILE A 18 -14.69 40.49 -20.19
N SER A 19 -15.85 40.97 -19.78
CA SER A 19 -16.90 40.16 -19.17
C SER A 19 -17.45 39.09 -20.12
N ILE A 20 -17.70 39.46 -21.39
CA ILE A 20 -18.15 38.52 -22.42
C ILE A 20 -17.10 37.46 -22.69
N LEU A 21 -15.82 37.84 -22.84
CA LEU A 21 -14.70 36.90 -23.01
C LEU A 21 -14.55 35.99 -21.80
N ALA A 22 -14.68 36.53 -20.59
CA ALA A 22 -14.60 35.73 -19.37
C ALA A 22 -15.72 34.67 -19.29
N VAL A 23 -16.96 35.06 -19.66
CA VAL A 23 -18.10 34.14 -19.74
C VAL A 23 -17.87 33.08 -20.81
N TYR A 24 -17.40 33.45 -21.99
CA TYR A 24 -17.11 32.55 -23.11
C TYR A 24 -16.01 31.52 -22.73
N PHE A 25 -14.89 31.99 -22.16
CA PHE A 25 -13.85 31.10 -21.68
C PHE A 25 -14.31 30.19 -20.53
N THR A 26 -15.16 30.69 -19.65
CA THR A 26 -15.74 29.91 -18.56
C THR A 26 -16.67 28.83 -19.11
N ASP A 27 -17.47 29.12 -20.12
CA ASP A 27 -18.39 28.18 -20.77
C ASP A 27 -17.60 27.06 -21.49
N ILE A 28 -16.57 27.40 -22.27
CA ILE A 28 -15.67 26.41 -22.90
C ILE A 28 -14.99 25.56 -21.84
N TRP A 29 -14.46 26.17 -20.77
CA TRP A 29 -13.77 25.48 -19.70
C TRP A 29 -14.72 24.53 -18.95
N LEU A 30 -15.95 24.93 -18.69
CA LEU A 30 -16.99 24.08 -18.10
C LEU A 30 -17.40 22.96 -19.06
N GLY A 31 -17.57 23.26 -20.34
CA GLY A 31 -17.91 22.28 -21.38
C GLY A 31 -16.88 21.19 -21.55
N THR A 32 -15.59 21.52 -21.32
CA THR A 32 -14.46 20.57 -21.40
C THR A 32 -13.99 20.07 -20.04
N CYS A 33 -14.70 20.28 -18.95
CA CYS A 33 -14.30 19.90 -17.61
C CYS A 33 -12.88 20.34 -17.25
N GLY A 34 -12.52 21.57 -17.65
CA GLY A 34 -11.20 22.17 -17.39
C GLY A 34 -10.11 21.78 -18.39
N PHE A 35 -10.49 21.57 -19.66
CA PHE A 35 -9.65 21.19 -20.79
C PHE A 35 -9.08 19.75 -20.77
N ASP A 36 -9.33 18.96 -19.72
CA ASP A 36 -8.91 17.55 -19.68
C ASP A 36 -9.90 16.61 -20.38
N GLY A 37 -11.06 17.13 -20.82
CA GLY A 37 -12.20 16.40 -21.32
C GLY A 37 -13.13 15.92 -20.18
N CYS A 38 -14.44 15.96 -20.46
CA CYS A 38 -15.43 15.40 -19.54
C CYS A 38 -15.49 13.87 -19.70
N PRO A 39 -15.75 13.13 -18.61
CA PRO A 39 -16.05 11.72 -18.72
C PRO A 39 -17.34 11.54 -19.54
N THR A 40 -17.36 10.50 -20.38
CA THR A 40 -18.59 10.15 -21.13
C THR A 40 -19.64 9.54 -20.20
N ALA A 41 -20.90 9.51 -20.63
CA ALA A 41 -21.94 8.81 -19.87
C ALA A 41 -21.56 7.35 -19.60
N ARG A 42 -20.91 6.68 -20.56
CA ARG A 42 -20.42 5.31 -20.41
C ARG A 42 -19.35 5.21 -19.32
N ASP A 43 -18.38 6.14 -19.29
CA ASP A 43 -17.33 6.16 -18.25
C ASP A 43 -17.94 6.32 -16.86
N ILE A 44 -18.98 7.15 -16.75
CA ILE A 44 -19.71 7.36 -15.49
C ILE A 44 -20.49 6.11 -15.09
N GLN A 45 -21.23 5.49 -16.02
CA GLN A 45 -22.04 4.30 -15.75
C GLN A 45 -21.21 3.06 -15.41
N THR A 46 -20.02 2.93 -16.01
CA THR A 46 -19.13 1.77 -15.78
C THR A 46 -18.09 2.02 -14.69
N PHE A 47 -18.08 3.21 -14.10
CA PHE A 47 -17.11 3.53 -13.06
C PHE A 47 -17.30 2.63 -11.83
N GLN A 48 -16.25 1.96 -11.47
CA GLN A 48 -16.17 1.22 -10.20
C GLN A 48 -15.03 1.75 -9.35
N PRO A 49 -15.30 2.13 -8.09
CA PRO A 49 -14.25 2.58 -7.18
C PRO A 49 -13.16 1.53 -7.02
N ASP A 50 -11.92 1.88 -7.28
CA ASP A 50 -10.79 0.96 -7.07
C ASP A 50 -10.66 0.64 -5.57
N GLN A 51 -10.44 -0.63 -5.28
CA GLN A 51 -10.24 -1.13 -3.91
C GLN A 51 -8.78 -1.01 -3.44
N GLY A 52 -8.02 -0.13 -4.05
CA GLY A 52 -6.60 0.09 -3.81
C GLY A 52 -5.72 -0.42 -4.94
N GLY A 53 -4.50 0.09 -5.00
CA GLY A 53 -3.54 -0.22 -6.04
C GLY A 53 -3.30 -1.72 -6.23
N ARG A 54 -3.03 -2.15 -7.46
CA ARG A 54 -2.82 -3.56 -7.82
C ARG A 54 -1.34 -3.91 -7.85
N ILE A 55 -1.01 -5.09 -7.32
CA ILE A 55 0.31 -5.71 -7.49
C ILE A 55 0.17 -6.79 -8.54
N LEU A 56 0.90 -6.66 -9.64
CA LEU A 56 0.90 -7.58 -10.76
C LEU A 56 2.17 -8.43 -10.76
N ASP A 57 2.04 -9.68 -11.23
CA ASP A 57 3.17 -10.54 -11.51
C ASP A 57 3.85 -10.16 -12.85
N ARG A 58 4.92 -10.85 -13.20
CA ARG A 58 5.65 -10.66 -14.46
C ARG A 58 4.83 -10.85 -15.74
N TYR A 59 3.68 -11.50 -15.63
CA TYR A 59 2.73 -11.76 -16.72
C TYR A 59 1.50 -10.84 -16.65
N ASN A 60 1.55 -9.76 -15.85
CA ASN A 60 0.44 -8.84 -15.63
C ASN A 60 -0.80 -9.47 -14.95
N ARG A 61 -0.67 -10.62 -14.30
CA ARG A 61 -1.74 -11.21 -13.50
C ARG A 61 -1.75 -10.61 -12.10
N VAL A 62 -2.92 -10.33 -11.56
CA VAL A 62 -3.06 -9.78 -10.20
C VAL A 62 -2.55 -10.81 -9.18
N MET A 63 -1.56 -10.42 -8.38
CA MET A 63 -1.04 -11.18 -7.24
C MET A 63 -1.64 -10.71 -5.92
N GLY A 64 -1.95 -9.43 -5.78
CA GLY A 64 -2.49 -8.84 -4.57
C GLY A 64 -2.71 -7.35 -4.75
N ARG A 65 -3.01 -6.67 -3.63
CA ARG A 65 -3.30 -5.24 -3.60
C ARG A 65 -2.33 -4.48 -2.72
N LEU A 66 -2.07 -3.23 -3.09
CA LEU A 66 -1.45 -2.24 -2.21
C LEU A 66 -2.52 -1.75 -1.24
N GLU A 67 -2.29 -1.88 0.04
CA GLU A 67 -3.28 -1.47 1.06
C GLU A 67 -3.30 0.04 1.32
N ILE A 68 -3.00 0.84 0.32
CA ILE A 68 -2.91 2.29 0.44
C ILE A 68 -4.32 2.90 0.60
N VAL A 69 -5.33 2.26 -0.01
CA VAL A 69 -6.74 2.67 0.11
C VAL A 69 -7.54 1.55 0.75
N ARG A 70 -7.94 1.74 2.01
CA ARG A 70 -8.83 0.80 2.71
C ARG A 70 -10.26 1.05 2.26
N ARG A 71 -10.74 0.25 1.30
CA ARG A 71 -12.10 0.32 0.73
C ARG A 71 -12.68 -1.07 0.57
N ILE A 72 -13.96 -1.18 0.90
CA ILE A 72 -14.79 -2.35 0.58
C ILE A 72 -16.05 -1.81 -0.07
N ASN A 73 -16.26 -2.14 -1.34
CA ASN A 73 -17.45 -1.75 -2.04
C ASN A 73 -18.64 -2.61 -1.61
N VAL A 74 -19.77 -1.96 -1.39
CA VAL A 74 -21.04 -2.59 -1.04
C VAL A 74 -22.16 -2.07 -1.91
N PRO A 75 -23.13 -2.91 -2.30
CA PRO A 75 -24.33 -2.45 -2.98
C PRO A 75 -25.22 -1.66 -2.00
N LEU A 76 -26.03 -0.73 -2.53
CA LEU A 76 -26.88 0.13 -1.70
C LEU A 76 -27.83 -0.66 -0.80
N GLN A 77 -28.32 -1.81 -1.29
CA GLN A 77 -29.23 -2.71 -0.55
C GLN A 77 -28.59 -3.29 0.72
N ALA A 78 -27.25 -3.39 0.76
CA ALA A 78 -26.53 -3.83 1.95
C ALA A 78 -26.33 -2.71 2.99
N VAL A 79 -26.64 -1.46 2.64
CA VAL A 79 -26.55 -0.29 3.53
C VAL A 79 -27.91 -0.02 4.14
N PRO A 80 -28.12 -0.23 5.45
CA PRO A 80 -29.42 -0.03 6.10
C PRO A 80 -29.99 1.37 5.87
N GLU A 81 -31.30 1.48 5.77
CA GLU A 81 -32.00 2.74 5.47
C GLU A 81 -31.64 3.85 6.48
N PHE A 82 -31.57 3.54 7.76
CA PHE A 82 -31.19 4.53 8.78
C PHE A 82 -29.76 5.05 8.63
N VAL A 83 -28.85 4.25 8.01
CA VAL A 83 -27.50 4.73 7.63
C VAL A 83 -27.62 5.73 6.49
N GLN A 84 -28.38 5.40 5.43
CA GLN A 84 -28.62 6.30 4.31
C GLN A 84 -29.23 7.63 4.80
N GLN A 85 -30.24 7.55 5.65
CA GLN A 85 -30.91 8.70 6.26
C GLN A 85 -29.96 9.58 7.09
N ALA A 86 -29.03 8.99 7.85
CA ALA A 86 -28.04 9.73 8.63
C ALA A 86 -27.13 10.61 7.75
N PHE A 87 -26.66 10.07 6.63
CA PHE A 87 -25.84 10.82 5.69
C PHE A 87 -26.64 11.87 4.93
N ILE A 88 -27.86 11.54 4.47
CA ILE A 88 -28.74 12.47 3.77
C ILE A 88 -29.11 13.66 4.69
N ALA A 89 -29.49 13.39 5.94
CA ALA A 89 -29.81 14.43 6.92
C ALA A 89 -28.64 15.37 7.19
N THR A 90 -27.41 14.86 7.10
CA THR A 90 -26.19 15.59 7.46
C THR A 90 -25.59 16.34 6.30
N GLU A 91 -25.51 15.71 5.14
CA GLU A 91 -24.74 16.20 3.99
C GLU A 91 -25.63 16.86 2.94
N ASP A 92 -26.85 16.34 2.71
CA ASP A 92 -27.70 16.80 1.61
C ASP A 92 -29.20 16.46 1.85
N ARG A 93 -29.85 17.19 2.69
CA ARG A 93 -31.25 16.94 3.11
C ARG A 93 -32.25 16.85 1.97
N ARG A 94 -31.98 17.50 0.84
CA ARG A 94 -32.84 17.51 -0.34
C ARG A 94 -32.27 16.73 -1.50
N PHE A 95 -31.46 15.74 -1.23
CA PHE A 95 -30.77 14.91 -2.22
C PHE A 95 -31.71 14.42 -3.33
N TYR A 96 -32.89 13.96 -2.97
CA TYR A 96 -33.87 13.44 -3.93
C TYR A 96 -34.67 14.55 -4.67
N GLN A 97 -34.50 15.84 -4.32
CA GLN A 97 -35.28 16.96 -4.84
C GLN A 97 -34.52 17.86 -5.80
N HIS A 98 -33.27 17.61 -6.08
CA HIS A 98 -32.44 18.42 -6.98
C HIS A 98 -31.61 17.58 -7.95
N GLY A 99 -31.14 18.19 -9.05
CA GLY A 99 -30.31 17.55 -10.08
C GLY A 99 -28.83 17.96 -9.96
N GLY A 100 -28.15 17.57 -8.90
CA GLY A 100 -26.70 17.79 -8.67
C GLY A 100 -26.37 19.06 -7.89
N LEU A 101 -27.10 20.18 -8.08
CA LEU A 101 -26.95 21.39 -7.28
C LEU A 101 -28.27 21.73 -6.56
N ASP A 102 -28.17 21.89 -5.26
CA ASP A 102 -29.29 22.43 -4.46
C ASP A 102 -29.28 23.96 -4.46
N TRP A 103 -29.98 24.57 -5.42
CA TRP A 103 -30.07 26.04 -5.56
C TRP A 103 -30.60 26.72 -4.29
N ARG A 104 -31.62 26.15 -3.62
CA ARG A 104 -32.15 26.71 -2.38
C ARG A 104 -31.13 26.66 -1.24
N GLY A 105 -30.37 25.55 -1.13
CA GLY A 105 -29.27 25.42 -0.20
C GLY A 105 -28.13 26.38 -0.51
N PHE A 106 -27.81 26.56 -1.77
CA PHE A 106 -26.77 27.51 -2.22
C PHE A 106 -27.10 28.94 -1.79
N PHE A 107 -28.29 29.46 -2.16
CA PHE A 107 -28.69 30.83 -1.77
C PHE A 107 -28.77 31.02 -0.25
N ARG A 108 -29.31 30.03 0.48
CA ARG A 108 -29.29 30.06 1.95
C ARG A 108 -27.87 30.16 2.51
N ALA A 109 -26.94 29.31 2.03
CA ALA A 109 -25.58 29.32 2.49
C ALA A 109 -24.87 30.65 2.18
N VAL A 110 -25.10 31.23 1.00
CA VAL A 110 -24.57 32.54 0.63
C VAL A 110 -25.04 33.62 1.62
N ILE A 111 -26.37 33.70 1.88
CA ILE A 111 -26.95 34.68 2.81
C ILE A 111 -26.41 34.46 4.23
N THR A 112 -26.32 33.20 4.71
CA THR A 112 -25.82 32.89 6.04
C THR A 112 -24.35 33.29 6.20
N ASN A 113 -23.54 33.03 5.17
CA ASN A 113 -22.11 33.34 5.19
C ASN A 113 -21.85 34.86 5.10
N LEU A 114 -22.60 35.57 4.28
CA LEU A 114 -22.55 37.02 4.19
C LEU A 114 -22.92 37.68 5.53
N ARG A 115 -24.00 37.22 6.17
CA ARG A 115 -24.42 37.76 7.49
C ARG A 115 -23.42 37.44 8.59
N ALA A 116 -22.71 36.31 8.49
CA ALA A 116 -21.75 35.88 9.49
C ALA A 116 -20.32 36.44 9.28
N GLY A 117 -20.02 37.09 8.16
CA GLY A 117 -18.70 37.56 7.77
C GLY A 117 -17.64 36.45 7.63
N ARG A 118 -18.06 35.17 7.66
CA ARG A 118 -17.21 33.99 7.57
C ARG A 118 -17.96 32.78 6.99
N THR A 119 -17.24 31.80 6.48
CA THR A 119 -17.83 30.56 5.97
C THR A 119 -18.41 29.74 7.13
N ARG A 120 -19.71 29.73 7.29
CA ARG A 120 -20.47 29.01 8.31
C ARG A 120 -21.14 27.75 7.75
N GLU A 121 -21.71 27.88 6.54
CA GLU A 121 -22.40 26.79 5.83
C GLU A 121 -21.75 26.50 4.48
N GLY A 122 -21.60 25.20 4.15
CA GLY A 122 -21.23 24.72 2.82
C GLY A 122 -22.51 24.42 2.00
N PHE A 123 -22.36 24.39 0.68
CA PHE A 123 -23.44 24.07 -0.26
C PHE A 123 -23.12 22.83 -1.13
N SER A 124 -22.12 22.05 -0.75
CA SER A 124 -21.77 20.85 -1.53
C SER A 124 -22.80 19.75 -1.34
N THR A 125 -23.37 19.26 -2.44
CA THR A 125 -24.30 18.14 -2.47
C THR A 125 -23.55 16.81 -2.42
N ILE A 126 -24.27 15.71 -2.16
CA ILE A 126 -23.75 14.34 -2.26
C ILE A 126 -23.16 14.10 -3.66
N THR A 127 -23.84 14.49 -4.73
CA THR A 127 -23.38 14.32 -6.11
C THR A 127 -22.08 15.09 -6.40
N MET A 128 -21.93 16.31 -5.86
CA MET A 128 -20.67 17.07 -5.96
C MET A 128 -19.53 16.40 -5.19
N GLN A 129 -19.82 15.74 -4.07
CA GLN A 129 -18.83 14.96 -3.34
C GLN A 129 -18.43 13.68 -4.09
N VAL A 130 -19.39 13.03 -4.77
CA VAL A 130 -19.09 11.92 -5.69
C VAL A 130 -18.15 12.42 -6.79
N ALA A 131 -18.50 13.49 -7.51
CA ALA A 131 -17.67 14.06 -8.56
C ALA A 131 -16.23 14.32 -8.09
N ARG A 132 -16.06 14.89 -6.89
CA ARG A 132 -14.74 15.17 -6.27
C ARG A 132 -13.92 13.90 -6.00
N ASN A 133 -14.58 12.83 -5.59
CA ASN A 133 -13.91 11.62 -5.13
C ASN A 133 -13.71 10.55 -6.24
N THR A 134 -14.34 10.75 -7.44
CA THR A 134 -14.31 9.76 -8.53
C THR A 134 -13.52 10.23 -9.75
N PHE A 135 -13.78 11.45 -10.23
CA PHE A 135 -13.20 11.95 -11.47
C PHE A 135 -12.19 13.06 -11.18
N ALA A 136 -11.09 13.08 -11.86
CA ALA A 136 -9.88 13.91 -11.80
C ALA A 136 -9.92 15.36 -11.23
N VAL A 137 -10.93 15.73 -10.44
CA VAL A 137 -11.08 17.05 -9.81
C VAL A 137 -9.94 17.38 -8.84
N ARG A 138 -9.23 16.36 -8.36
CA ARG A 138 -8.10 16.52 -7.43
C ARG A 138 -6.85 17.17 -8.03
N LYS A 139 -6.80 17.35 -9.36
CA LYS A 139 -5.71 18.07 -10.03
C LYS A 139 -5.65 19.56 -9.65
N TYR A 140 -6.77 20.13 -9.18
CA TYR A 140 -6.81 21.52 -8.77
C TYR A 140 -6.55 21.71 -7.28
N PRO A 141 -5.93 22.85 -6.87
CA PRO A 141 -5.76 23.14 -5.45
C PRO A 141 -7.09 23.06 -4.70
N ALA A 142 -7.06 22.43 -3.53
CA ALA A 142 -8.22 22.27 -2.69
C ALA A 142 -8.91 23.62 -2.41
N ARG A 143 -10.24 23.68 -2.54
CA ARG A 143 -11.08 24.88 -2.35
C ARG A 143 -10.88 25.99 -3.38
N SER A 144 -10.25 25.73 -4.53
CA SER A 144 -10.18 26.69 -5.61
C SER A 144 -11.56 26.85 -6.31
N LEU A 145 -11.79 28.02 -6.89
CA LEU A 145 -13.00 28.26 -7.71
C LEU A 145 -13.07 27.28 -8.89
N ARG A 146 -11.91 27.02 -9.53
CA ARG A 146 -11.80 26.04 -10.63
C ARG A 146 -12.25 24.65 -10.21
N GLN A 147 -11.77 24.16 -9.07
CA GLN A 147 -12.22 22.89 -8.51
C GLN A 147 -13.75 22.88 -8.34
N LYS A 148 -14.31 23.96 -7.79
CA LYS A 148 -15.74 24.04 -7.50
C LYS A 148 -16.62 24.06 -8.76
N LEU A 149 -16.18 24.76 -9.80
CA LEU A 149 -16.86 24.78 -11.09
C LEU A 149 -16.81 23.40 -11.78
N THR A 150 -15.66 22.72 -11.72
CA THR A 150 -15.54 21.35 -12.26
C THR A 150 -16.42 20.36 -11.48
N GLU A 151 -16.46 20.43 -10.14
CA GLU A 151 -17.37 19.62 -9.32
C GLU A 151 -18.83 19.84 -9.75
N LEU A 152 -19.23 21.08 -9.99
CA LEU A 152 -20.58 21.42 -10.44
C LEU A 152 -20.91 20.79 -11.79
N ARG A 153 -20.03 20.96 -12.79
CA ARG A 153 -20.23 20.40 -14.12
C ARG A 153 -20.32 18.88 -14.10
N LEU A 154 -19.37 18.23 -13.40
CA LEU A 154 -19.36 16.78 -13.25
C LEU A 154 -20.60 16.27 -12.49
N SER A 155 -21.07 17.00 -11.48
CA SER A 155 -22.30 16.61 -10.77
C SER A 155 -23.53 16.61 -11.68
N GLN A 156 -23.62 17.54 -12.62
CA GLN A 156 -24.68 17.55 -13.63
C GLN A 156 -24.59 16.33 -14.57
N LEU A 157 -23.39 16.01 -15.04
CA LEU A 157 -23.17 14.84 -15.90
C LEU A 157 -23.49 13.53 -15.17
N ILE A 158 -23.12 13.41 -13.90
CA ILE A 158 -23.44 12.24 -13.07
C ILE A 158 -24.96 12.10 -12.91
N GLU A 159 -25.68 13.17 -12.60
CA GLU A 159 -27.15 13.14 -12.46
C GLU A 159 -27.87 12.79 -13.76
N HIS A 160 -27.32 13.16 -14.93
CA HIS A 160 -27.87 12.75 -16.22
C HIS A 160 -27.54 11.27 -16.57
N SER A 161 -26.50 10.70 -16.00
CA SER A 161 -26.03 9.38 -16.34
C SER A 161 -26.44 8.28 -15.35
N LEU A 162 -26.73 8.63 -14.10
CA LEU A 162 -27.04 7.70 -12.99
C LEU A 162 -28.34 8.07 -12.28
N THR A 163 -29.04 7.07 -11.76
CA THR A 163 -30.18 7.27 -10.86
C THR A 163 -29.72 7.75 -9.48
N LYS A 164 -30.62 8.33 -8.68
CA LYS A 164 -30.32 8.75 -7.31
C LYS A 164 -29.80 7.59 -6.43
N GLN A 165 -30.34 6.39 -6.60
CA GLN A 165 -29.86 5.21 -5.89
C GLN A 165 -28.43 4.85 -6.29
N GLN A 166 -28.11 4.88 -7.59
CA GLN A 166 -26.74 4.61 -8.06
C GLN A 166 -25.75 5.68 -7.59
N ILE A 167 -26.16 6.96 -7.55
CA ILE A 167 -25.33 8.05 -7.02
C ILE A 167 -25.07 7.85 -5.53
N LEU A 168 -26.07 7.45 -4.76
CA LEU A 168 -25.95 7.20 -3.33
C LEU A 168 -25.08 5.98 -3.04
N GLU A 169 -25.22 4.90 -3.83
CA GLU A 169 -24.36 3.73 -3.76
C GLU A 169 -22.90 4.10 -4.03
N LEU A 170 -22.65 4.86 -5.10
CA LEU A 170 -21.32 5.33 -5.43
C LEU A 170 -20.75 6.23 -4.32
N TYR A 171 -21.56 7.13 -3.77
CA TYR A 171 -21.18 7.96 -2.63
C TYR A 171 -20.69 7.14 -1.44
N PHE A 172 -21.46 6.13 -1.02
CA PHE A 172 -21.10 5.26 0.10
C PHE A 172 -19.84 4.44 -0.14
N ASN A 173 -19.43 4.25 -1.38
CA ASN A 173 -18.23 3.54 -1.73
C ASN A 173 -17.00 4.44 -1.91
N VAL A 174 -17.18 5.77 -2.18
CA VAL A 174 -16.04 6.65 -2.47
C VAL A 174 -15.74 7.69 -1.41
N ILE A 175 -16.67 7.93 -0.46
CA ILE A 175 -16.49 8.97 0.55
C ILE A 175 -15.28 8.69 1.45
N TYR A 176 -14.45 9.71 1.66
CA TYR A 176 -13.31 9.62 2.56
C TYR A 176 -13.72 9.73 4.02
N MET A 177 -13.38 8.73 4.81
CA MET A 177 -13.77 8.60 6.21
C MET A 177 -12.61 8.85 7.20
N GLY A 178 -11.43 9.21 6.69
CA GLY A 178 -10.22 9.44 7.48
C GLY A 178 -9.28 8.25 7.52
N ASN A 179 -8.02 8.50 7.90
CA ASN A 179 -6.99 7.48 8.09
C ASN A 179 -6.83 6.48 6.92
N GLY A 180 -6.95 6.97 5.68
CA GLY A 180 -6.87 6.13 4.47
C GLY A 180 -8.08 5.22 4.24
N VAL A 181 -9.17 5.39 5.00
CA VAL A 181 -10.41 4.62 4.86
C VAL A 181 -11.37 5.34 3.93
N TYR A 182 -11.91 4.60 2.96
CA TYR A 182 -12.90 5.07 2.01
C TYR A 182 -14.13 4.15 2.02
N GLY A 183 -15.30 4.76 1.97
CA GLY A 183 -16.58 4.08 1.99
C GLY A 183 -17.05 3.67 3.37
N VAL A 184 -18.38 3.48 3.47
CA VAL A 184 -19.05 3.24 4.76
C VAL A 184 -18.78 1.86 5.33
N GLU A 185 -18.61 0.84 4.49
CA GLU A 185 -18.35 -0.53 4.93
C GLU A 185 -16.96 -0.64 5.57
N ALA A 186 -15.93 -0.13 4.91
CA ALA A 186 -14.59 -0.13 5.46
C ALA A 186 -14.50 0.71 6.75
N ALA A 187 -15.21 1.85 6.80
CA ALA A 187 -15.27 2.70 7.98
C ALA A 187 -16.01 2.03 9.15
N SER A 188 -17.09 1.30 8.87
CA SER A 188 -17.82 0.53 9.87
C SER A 188 -16.94 -0.55 10.48
N ARG A 189 -16.23 -1.31 9.65
CA ARG A 189 -15.28 -2.34 10.13
C ARG A 189 -14.10 -1.74 10.89
N ASP A 190 -13.57 -0.60 10.42
CA ASP A 190 -12.47 0.09 11.11
C ASP A 190 -12.88 0.58 12.50
N LEU A 191 -14.03 1.23 12.61
CA LEU A 191 -14.44 1.84 13.87
C LEU A 191 -15.17 0.88 14.81
N PHE A 192 -15.95 -0.06 14.29
CA PHE A 192 -16.83 -0.88 15.10
C PHE A 192 -16.53 -2.38 15.02
N GLY A 193 -15.62 -2.81 14.15
CA GLY A 193 -15.29 -4.22 13.93
C GLY A 193 -16.43 -5.01 13.27
N ARG A 194 -17.41 -4.34 12.65
CA ARG A 194 -18.64 -4.92 12.08
C ARG A 194 -18.92 -4.38 10.68
N SER A 195 -19.64 -5.19 9.90
CA SER A 195 -20.19 -4.73 8.63
C SER A 195 -21.23 -3.62 8.86
N VAL A 196 -21.40 -2.75 7.85
CA VAL A 196 -22.35 -1.62 7.90
C VAL A 196 -23.80 -2.07 8.11
N ASN A 197 -24.16 -3.29 7.70
CA ASN A 197 -25.49 -3.85 7.91
C ASN A 197 -25.74 -4.32 9.36
N GLN A 198 -24.72 -4.33 10.23
CA GLN A 198 -24.78 -4.80 11.63
C GLN A 198 -24.67 -3.67 12.65
N ILE A 199 -24.52 -2.43 12.21
CA ILE A 199 -24.40 -1.28 13.11
C ILE A 199 -25.78 -0.76 13.56
N ASN A 200 -25.78 0.00 14.65
CA ASN A 200 -26.98 0.67 15.14
C ASN A 200 -27.07 2.14 14.70
N ILE A 201 -28.17 2.82 15.08
CA ILE A 201 -28.45 4.22 14.69
C ILE A 201 -27.35 5.18 15.20
N THR A 202 -26.85 5.00 16.43
CA THR A 202 -25.80 5.85 17.00
C THR A 202 -24.47 5.66 16.30
N GLN A 203 -24.16 4.45 15.86
CA GLN A 203 -22.99 4.14 15.04
C GLN A 203 -23.14 4.73 13.62
N ALA A 204 -24.32 4.65 13.02
CA ALA A 204 -24.62 5.29 11.73
C ALA A 204 -24.45 6.81 11.81
N ALA A 205 -24.98 7.46 12.85
CA ALA A 205 -24.78 8.88 13.09
C ALA A 205 -23.29 9.23 13.30
N MET A 206 -22.51 8.34 13.92
CA MET A 206 -21.05 8.52 14.04
C MET A 206 -20.36 8.46 12.68
N LEU A 207 -20.70 7.50 11.81
CA LEU A 207 -20.16 7.45 10.45
C LEU A 207 -20.51 8.73 9.67
N ALA A 208 -21.75 9.17 9.70
CA ALA A 208 -22.21 10.39 9.01
C ALA A 208 -21.60 11.69 9.57
N ALA A 209 -21.03 11.65 10.77
CA ALA A 209 -20.31 12.78 11.37
C ALA A 209 -18.93 13.03 10.77
N LEU A 210 -18.28 11.99 10.18
CA LEU A 210 -16.87 12.00 9.75
C LEU A 210 -16.58 12.84 8.50
N PRO A 211 -17.38 12.78 7.40
CA PRO A 211 -17.00 13.37 6.11
C PRO A 211 -16.68 14.85 6.18
N LYS A 212 -17.33 15.60 7.07
CA LYS A 212 -17.10 17.05 7.25
C LYS A 212 -15.66 17.41 7.56
N ALA A 213 -15.01 16.65 8.45
CA ALA A 213 -13.61 16.83 8.84
C ALA A 213 -13.07 15.55 9.51
N PRO A 214 -12.71 14.51 8.73
CA PRO A 214 -12.39 13.19 9.27
C PRO A 214 -11.28 13.21 10.31
N SER A 215 -10.23 14.00 10.10
CA SER A 215 -9.11 14.11 11.05
C SER A 215 -9.50 14.79 12.37
N ALA A 216 -10.50 15.70 12.35
CA ALA A 216 -10.95 16.43 13.53
C ALA A 216 -12.01 15.66 14.33
N TYR A 217 -12.75 14.76 13.68
CA TYR A 217 -13.87 14.01 14.27
C TYR A 217 -13.59 12.52 14.43
N THR A 218 -12.35 12.05 14.16
CA THR A 218 -12.01 10.65 14.40
C THR A 218 -12.12 10.31 15.90
N PRO A 219 -12.95 9.33 16.28
CA PRO A 219 -13.21 9.04 17.69
C PRO A 219 -11.98 8.42 18.41
N ARG A 220 -11.01 7.86 17.65
CA ARG A 220 -9.77 7.32 18.21
C ARG A 220 -8.86 8.41 18.79
N ARG A 221 -8.88 9.63 18.22
CA ARG A 221 -8.01 10.74 18.66
C ARG A 221 -8.78 11.83 19.39
N HIS A 222 -10.05 12.05 19.03
CA HIS A 222 -10.86 13.15 19.54
C HIS A 222 -12.25 12.66 19.95
N PRO A 223 -12.39 11.78 20.96
CA PRO A 223 -13.65 11.13 21.32
C PRO A 223 -14.77 12.12 21.68
N GLU A 224 -14.45 13.18 22.43
CA GLU A 224 -15.44 14.19 22.83
C GLU A 224 -16.02 14.96 21.63
N ARG A 225 -15.14 15.40 20.71
CA ARG A 225 -15.57 16.08 19.48
C ARG A 225 -16.39 15.16 18.59
N ALA A 226 -16.02 13.88 18.52
CA ALA A 226 -16.74 12.86 17.78
C ALA A 226 -18.14 12.65 18.35
N ILE A 227 -18.29 12.53 19.66
CA ILE A 227 -19.58 12.38 20.36
C ILE A 227 -20.45 13.64 20.14
N ALA A 228 -19.90 14.83 20.34
CA ALA A 228 -20.63 16.07 20.11
C ALA A 228 -21.15 16.16 18.66
N ARG A 229 -20.32 15.79 17.67
CA ARG A 229 -20.71 15.79 16.26
C ARG A 229 -21.74 14.70 15.95
N ARG A 230 -21.60 13.48 16.52
CA ARG A 230 -22.62 12.42 16.43
C ARG A 230 -23.97 12.89 16.97
N ASN A 231 -23.97 13.53 18.13
CA ASN A 231 -25.20 14.03 18.75
C ASN A 231 -25.90 15.12 17.91
N LEU A 232 -25.10 15.95 17.21
CA LEU A 232 -25.64 16.89 16.23
C LEU A 232 -26.31 16.15 15.06
N VAL A 233 -25.69 15.09 14.53
CA VAL A 233 -26.28 14.26 13.45
C VAL A 233 -27.60 13.63 13.91
N LEU A 234 -27.66 13.06 15.12
CA LEU A 234 -28.89 12.52 15.68
C LEU A 234 -30.00 13.59 15.76
N GLY A 235 -29.67 14.81 16.16
CA GLY A 235 -30.60 15.94 16.16
C GLY A 235 -31.08 16.31 14.75
N LEU A 236 -30.21 16.24 13.74
CA LEU A 236 -30.62 16.45 12.34
C LEU A 236 -31.55 15.33 11.86
N MET A 237 -31.30 14.06 12.22
CA MET A 237 -32.18 12.95 11.88
C MET A 237 -33.58 13.10 12.52
N VAL A 238 -33.67 13.62 13.74
CA VAL A 238 -34.97 13.97 14.36
C VAL A 238 -35.67 15.10 13.61
N LYS A 239 -34.92 16.15 13.22
CA LYS A 239 -35.46 17.29 12.49
C LYS A 239 -36.04 16.91 11.13
N GLU A 240 -35.44 15.93 10.45
CA GLU A 240 -35.90 15.40 9.17
C GLU A 240 -36.96 14.28 9.32
N GLY A 241 -37.37 13.97 10.56
CA GLY A 241 -38.41 12.97 10.85
C GLY A 241 -37.98 11.51 10.77
N TYR A 242 -36.65 11.23 10.62
CA TYR A 242 -36.11 9.87 10.55
C TYR A 242 -36.06 9.17 11.92
N ILE A 243 -36.05 9.94 13.00
CA ILE A 243 -36.04 9.44 14.39
C ILE A 243 -37.08 10.20 15.19
N SER A 244 -37.87 9.51 16.03
CA SER A 244 -38.76 10.17 16.96
C SER A 244 -38.00 11.01 17.97
N ALA A 245 -38.52 12.23 18.27
CA ALA A 245 -37.91 13.13 19.26
C ALA A 245 -37.78 12.50 20.65
N SER A 246 -38.69 11.61 21.04
CA SER A 246 -38.66 10.88 22.33
C SER A 246 -37.45 9.95 22.48
N ARG A 247 -36.89 9.46 21.38
CA ARG A 247 -35.71 8.56 21.40
C ARG A 247 -34.38 9.33 21.49
N LEU A 248 -34.35 10.61 21.19
CA LEU A 248 -33.13 11.40 21.07
C LEU A 248 -32.28 11.37 22.37
N PRO A 249 -32.82 11.59 23.58
CA PRO A 249 -32.01 11.62 24.80
C PRO A 249 -31.31 10.28 25.06
N GLY A 250 -32.03 9.17 24.85
CA GLY A 250 -31.45 7.81 25.02
C GLY A 250 -30.33 7.53 24.03
N LEU A 251 -30.51 7.88 22.75
CA LEU A 251 -29.49 7.69 21.72
C LEU A 251 -28.25 8.57 21.96
N GLN A 252 -28.43 9.80 22.46
CA GLN A 252 -27.31 10.68 22.78
C GLN A 252 -26.53 10.20 24.00
N ALA A 253 -27.19 9.54 24.97
CA ALA A 253 -26.55 8.97 26.16
C ALA A 253 -25.78 7.67 25.87
N GLU A 254 -26.01 7.03 24.73
CA GLU A 254 -25.29 5.80 24.39
C GLU A 254 -23.77 6.01 24.35
N ARG A 255 -23.02 5.12 25.04
CA ARG A 255 -21.57 5.13 25.05
C ARG A 255 -21.01 4.71 23.69
N LEU A 256 -20.09 5.50 23.17
CA LEU A 256 -19.38 5.17 21.94
C LEU A 256 -18.34 4.07 22.20
N ARG A 257 -18.56 2.89 21.62
CA ARG A 257 -17.62 1.76 21.69
C ARG A 257 -16.90 1.66 20.35
N ILE A 258 -15.57 1.79 20.37
CA ILE A 258 -14.69 1.72 19.19
C ILE A 258 -13.86 0.44 19.25
N ALA A 259 -13.68 -0.23 18.13
CA ALA A 259 -12.82 -1.41 18.02
C ALA A 259 -11.37 -1.04 18.39
N ARG A 260 -10.69 -1.94 19.11
CA ARG A 260 -9.31 -1.69 19.56
C ARG A 260 -8.33 -1.62 18.40
N GLU A 261 -8.49 -2.51 17.43
CA GLU A 261 -7.61 -2.61 16.26
C GLU A 261 -8.24 -1.92 15.04
N GLU A 262 -7.38 -1.30 14.25
CA GLU A 262 -7.78 -0.76 12.95
C GLU A 262 -8.08 -1.90 11.99
N PHE A 263 -9.17 -1.77 11.23
CA PHE A 263 -9.48 -2.72 10.18
C PHE A 263 -8.42 -2.63 9.06
N ARG A 264 -7.82 -3.76 8.78
CA ARG A 264 -6.94 -3.93 7.62
C ARG A 264 -7.51 -5.05 6.76
N PRO A 265 -7.91 -4.77 5.51
CA PRO A 265 -8.37 -5.83 4.62
C PRO A 265 -7.30 -6.90 4.48
N THR A 266 -7.68 -8.16 4.65
CA THR A 266 -6.81 -9.30 4.33
C THR A 266 -6.98 -9.66 2.87
N ASP A 267 -5.88 -9.70 2.13
CA ASP A 267 -5.87 -10.28 0.79
C ASP A 267 -5.63 -11.78 0.94
N PRO A 268 -6.51 -12.65 0.39
CA PRO A 268 -6.29 -14.10 0.45
C PRO A 268 -4.98 -14.55 -0.21
N ASN A 269 -4.38 -13.70 -1.03
CA ASN A 269 -3.09 -13.93 -1.65
C ASN A 269 -1.91 -13.35 -0.85
N ASP A 270 -2.17 -12.79 0.34
CA ASP A 270 -1.11 -12.21 1.17
C ASP A 270 0.03 -13.20 1.42
N SER A 271 1.25 -12.71 1.26
CA SER A 271 2.47 -13.50 1.37
C SER A 271 3.66 -12.65 1.79
N TYR A 272 4.74 -13.30 2.23
CA TYR A 272 6.01 -12.63 2.51
C TYR A 272 6.53 -11.80 1.33
N ALA A 273 6.29 -12.27 0.10
CA ALA A 273 6.69 -11.55 -1.10
C ALA A 273 5.88 -10.26 -1.28
N LEU A 274 4.55 -10.30 -1.08
CA LEU A 274 3.70 -9.11 -1.20
C LEU A 274 4.02 -8.08 -0.11
N ASP A 275 4.30 -8.49 1.12
CA ASP A 275 4.75 -7.56 2.17
C ASP A 275 6.07 -6.87 1.80
N ALA A 276 7.00 -7.61 1.20
CA ALA A 276 8.25 -7.04 0.73
C ALA A 276 8.02 -6.01 -0.40
N VAL A 277 7.08 -6.28 -1.31
CA VAL A 277 6.66 -5.33 -2.36
C VAL A 277 6.05 -4.08 -1.74
N ARG A 278 5.09 -4.23 -0.82
CA ARG A 278 4.43 -3.10 -0.12
C ARG A 278 5.45 -2.23 0.60
N ALA A 279 6.33 -2.83 1.40
CA ALA A 279 7.38 -2.10 2.11
C ALA A 279 8.32 -1.33 1.15
N LYS A 280 8.60 -1.91 -0.03
CA LYS A 280 9.40 -1.23 -1.06
C LYS A 280 8.64 -0.07 -1.69
N VAL A 281 7.36 -0.24 -1.99
CA VAL A 281 6.48 0.84 -2.51
C VAL A 281 6.38 1.96 -1.49
N ASP A 282 6.12 1.66 -0.23
CA ASP A 282 6.06 2.65 0.86
C ASP A 282 7.36 3.47 0.95
N SER A 283 8.52 2.82 0.82
CA SER A 283 9.81 3.51 0.85
C SER A 283 10.03 4.48 -0.33
N ILE A 284 9.35 4.25 -1.46
CA ILE A 284 9.43 5.11 -2.65
C ILE A 284 8.46 6.29 -2.53
N ILE A 285 7.27 6.04 -1.96
CA ILE A 285 6.21 7.04 -1.81
C ILE A 285 6.56 8.07 -0.74
N GLN A 286 7.18 7.66 0.37
CA GLN A 286 7.62 8.58 1.42
C GLN A 286 8.59 9.67 0.95
N GLY A 287 9.20 9.49 -0.24
CA GLY A 287 10.09 10.44 -0.89
C GLY A 287 9.47 11.35 -1.96
N GLY A 288 8.15 11.31 -2.20
CA GLY A 288 7.52 12.10 -3.27
C GLY A 288 5.99 12.06 -3.28
N THR A 289 5.39 13.11 -3.86
CA THR A 289 3.95 13.23 -4.12
C THR A 289 3.53 12.32 -5.27
N LEU A 290 3.13 11.10 -4.98
CA LEU A 290 2.46 10.21 -5.94
C LEU A 290 0.97 10.16 -5.61
N ASP A 291 0.12 10.42 -6.62
CA ASP A 291 -1.32 10.13 -6.52
C ASP A 291 -1.52 8.61 -6.49
N ILE A 292 -1.85 8.10 -5.30
CA ILE A 292 -1.73 6.69 -4.92
C ILE A 292 -2.98 5.88 -5.32
N ILE A 293 -4.05 6.55 -5.76
CA ILE A 293 -5.38 5.94 -5.90
C ILE A 293 -5.43 4.90 -7.03
N GLU A 294 -4.59 5.03 -8.07
CA GLU A 294 -4.55 4.13 -9.23
C GLU A 294 -3.19 3.45 -9.43
N LEU A 295 -2.39 3.33 -8.38
CA LEU A 295 -1.04 2.79 -8.53
C LEU A 295 -1.09 1.31 -8.93
N THR A 296 -0.55 0.99 -10.09
CA THR A 296 -0.30 -0.39 -10.53
C THR A 296 1.18 -0.70 -10.40
N VAL A 297 1.52 -1.65 -9.54
CA VAL A 297 2.88 -2.12 -9.31
C VAL A 297 3.12 -3.39 -10.11
N ARG A 298 4.00 -3.32 -11.10
CA ARG A 298 4.46 -4.51 -11.84
C ARG A 298 5.70 -5.06 -11.16
N THR A 299 5.68 -6.34 -10.82
CA THR A 299 6.78 -7.03 -10.14
C THR A 299 7.46 -8.04 -11.07
N THR A 300 8.62 -8.51 -10.64
CA THR A 300 9.34 -9.61 -11.28
C THR A 300 8.86 -10.99 -10.78
N LEU A 301 7.96 -11.02 -9.80
CA LEU A 301 7.42 -12.24 -9.22
C LEU A 301 6.64 -13.06 -10.25
N ASP A 302 6.63 -14.37 -10.05
CA ASP A 302 5.78 -15.31 -10.78
C ASP A 302 4.79 -15.92 -9.80
N ARG A 303 3.50 -15.73 -10.03
CA ARG A 303 2.44 -16.21 -9.14
C ARG A 303 2.52 -17.72 -8.90
N ASN A 304 2.80 -18.50 -9.94
CA ASN A 304 2.87 -19.96 -9.82
C ASN A 304 4.12 -20.40 -9.05
N ALA A 305 5.27 -19.76 -9.32
CA ALA A 305 6.49 -19.99 -8.58
C ALA A 305 6.32 -19.63 -7.09
N GLN A 306 5.62 -18.50 -6.79
CA GLN A 306 5.34 -18.09 -5.42
C GLN A 306 4.51 -19.13 -4.67
N LEU A 307 3.39 -19.60 -5.26
CA LEU A 307 2.56 -20.63 -4.66
C LEU A 307 3.30 -21.96 -4.44
N SER A 308 4.22 -22.29 -5.35
CA SER A 308 5.05 -23.48 -5.25
C SER A 308 6.10 -23.36 -4.14
N ALA A 309 6.75 -22.18 -4.00
CA ALA A 309 7.71 -21.89 -2.95
C ALA A 309 7.07 -21.97 -1.55
N ASP A 310 5.89 -21.34 -1.38
CA ASP A 310 5.18 -21.37 -0.09
C ASP A 310 4.76 -22.79 0.30
N ARG A 311 4.29 -23.58 -0.67
CA ARG A 311 3.94 -25.00 -0.46
C ARG A 311 5.18 -25.84 -0.12
N ALA A 312 6.29 -25.63 -0.80
CA ALA A 312 7.52 -26.38 -0.60
C ALA A 312 8.10 -26.10 0.81
N VAL A 313 8.23 -24.84 1.19
CA VAL A 313 8.71 -24.43 2.52
C VAL A 313 7.81 -25.01 3.62
N ARG A 314 6.49 -24.95 3.45
CA ARG A 314 5.54 -25.49 4.42
C ARG A 314 5.69 -27.00 4.59
N ARG A 315 5.73 -27.74 3.47
CA ARG A 315 5.85 -29.21 3.49
C ARG A 315 7.16 -29.66 4.09
N GLN A 316 8.27 -29.06 3.64
CA GLN A 316 9.60 -29.47 4.11
C GLN A 316 9.81 -29.15 5.60
N ALA A 317 9.36 -27.96 6.05
CA ALA A 317 9.44 -27.61 7.47
C ALA A 317 8.57 -28.54 8.35
N ALA A 318 7.42 -29.03 7.83
CA ALA A 318 6.58 -29.98 8.50
C ALA A 318 7.22 -31.37 8.57
N ALA A 319 7.84 -31.85 7.48
CA ALA A 319 8.53 -33.14 7.43
C ALA A 319 9.69 -33.18 8.44
N ILE A 320 10.56 -32.16 8.41
CA ILE A 320 11.67 -32.07 9.36
C ILE A 320 11.19 -31.97 10.81
N GLN A 321 10.06 -31.27 11.05
CA GLN A 321 9.44 -31.21 12.38
C GLN A 321 9.06 -32.58 12.87
N SER A 322 8.40 -33.40 12.01
CA SER A 322 8.00 -34.75 12.31
C SER A 322 9.19 -35.68 12.57
N GLU A 323 10.21 -35.64 11.70
CA GLU A 323 11.41 -36.47 11.80
C GLU A 323 12.22 -36.18 13.06
N THR A 324 12.32 -34.90 13.43
CA THR A 324 13.18 -34.48 14.53
C THR A 324 12.50 -34.47 15.90
N GLY A 325 11.17 -34.59 15.94
CA GLY A 325 10.37 -34.54 17.18
C GLY A 325 10.55 -33.24 17.99
N ARG A 326 11.12 -32.18 17.42
CA ARG A 326 11.42 -30.94 18.13
C ARG A 326 10.12 -30.24 18.58
N ARG A 327 10.05 -29.81 19.84
CA ARG A 327 8.92 -29.07 20.38
C ARG A 327 8.78 -27.66 19.76
N ALA A 328 9.92 -26.99 19.48
CA ALA A 328 9.92 -25.67 18.83
C ALA A 328 9.57 -25.79 17.35
N GLN A 329 8.67 -24.95 16.88
CA GLN A 329 8.21 -24.97 15.49
C GLN A 329 9.36 -24.67 14.51
N ILE A 330 9.66 -25.62 13.64
CA ILE A 330 10.67 -25.46 12.60
C ILE A 330 10.15 -24.51 11.54
N GLN A 331 11.01 -23.56 11.16
CA GLN A 331 10.76 -22.57 10.12
C GLN A 331 11.73 -22.79 8.96
N GLY A 332 11.32 -22.36 7.76
CA GLY A 332 12.16 -22.36 6.57
C GLY A 332 12.02 -21.04 5.82
N ALA A 333 12.95 -20.76 4.92
CA ALA A 333 12.86 -19.65 3.99
C ALA A 333 13.41 -20.06 2.62
N MET A 334 12.90 -19.43 1.56
CA MET A 334 13.29 -19.69 0.19
C MET A 334 13.24 -18.39 -0.62
N VAL A 335 14.21 -18.19 -1.50
CA VAL A 335 14.20 -17.17 -2.56
C VAL A 335 14.54 -17.85 -3.87
N ALA A 336 13.70 -17.67 -4.89
CA ALA A 336 13.94 -18.13 -6.25
C ALA A 336 14.35 -16.93 -7.11
N ILE A 337 15.52 -17.01 -7.73
CA ILE A 337 16.10 -15.94 -8.54
C ILE A 337 16.34 -16.45 -9.95
N ASP A 338 16.02 -15.66 -10.96
CA ASP A 338 16.37 -15.93 -12.35
C ASP A 338 17.86 -15.60 -12.55
N PRO A 339 18.71 -16.60 -12.86
CA PRO A 339 20.15 -16.38 -12.94
C PRO A 339 20.57 -15.49 -14.12
N ARG A 340 19.69 -15.29 -15.11
CA ARG A 340 20.00 -14.50 -16.31
C ARG A 340 20.00 -12.99 -16.05
N ASN A 341 19.16 -12.52 -15.10
CA ASN A 341 18.96 -11.11 -14.85
C ASN A 341 18.84 -10.71 -13.36
N GLY A 342 18.89 -11.70 -12.45
CA GLY A 342 18.78 -11.47 -11.00
C GLY A 342 17.37 -11.19 -10.50
N ASP A 343 16.33 -11.34 -11.34
CA ASP A 343 14.95 -11.11 -10.94
C ASP A 343 14.48 -12.12 -9.90
N ILE A 344 13.86 -11.63 -8.82
CA ILE A 344 13.22 -12.50 -7.83
C ILE A 344 11.90 -12.99 -8.39
N ARG A 345 11.77 -14.32 -8.54
CA ARG A 345 10.56 -14.99 -9.03
C ARG A 345 9.61 -15.41 -7.92
N ALA A 346 10.15 -15.78 -6.75
CA ALA A 346 9.38 -16.13 -5.56
C ALA A 346 10.19 -15.87 -4.28
N MET A 347 9.48 -15.62 -3.19
CA MET A 347 10.07 -15.42 -1.86
C MET A 347 9.12 -15.95 -0.78
N SER A 348 9.60 -16.87 0.03
CA SER A 348 8.89 -17.39 1.21
C SER A 348 9.75 -17.20 2.45
N GLY A 349 9.24 -16.51 3.47
CA GLY A 349 9.98 -16.14 4.69
C GLY A 349 9.66 -16.98 5.91
N GLY A 350 8.79 -17.99 5.77
CA GLY A 350 8.38 -18.84 6.89
C GLY A 350 7.41 -19.94 6.48
N ARG A 351 7.15 -20.85 7.42
CA ARG A 351 6.24 -21.99 7.23
C ARG A 351 4.78 -21.56 6.98
N LYS A 352 4.33 -20.51 7.66
CA LYS A 352 3.00 -19.89 7.51
C LYS A 352 3.20 -18.38 7.46
N TYR A 353 2.56 -17.74 6.50
CA TYR A 353 2.49 -16.29 6.48
C TYR A 353 1.34 -15.82 7.40
N GLU A 354 1.66 -14.86 8.23
CA GLU A 354 0.73 -14.01 8.96
C GLU A 354 1.28 -12.59 8.89
N ARG A 355 0.40 -11.61 8.78
CA ARG A 355 0.82 -10.21 8.63
C ARG A 355 1.69 -9.77 9.81
N GLY A 356 2.80 -9.08 9.51
CA GLY A 356 3.76 -8.62 10.51
C GLY A 356 4.71 -9.70 11.02
N THR A 357 4.63 -10.93 10.52
CA THR A 357 5.58 -11.98 10.88
C THR A 357 6.96 -11.74 10.28
N PHE A 358 7.99 -12.15 11.01
CA PHE A 358 9.37 -11.97 10.61
C PHE A 358 9.69 -12.70 9.30
N ASN A 359 10.05 -11.92 8.26
CA ASN A 359 10.44 -12.46 6.95
C ASN A 359 11.90 -12.94 6.99
N ARG A 360 12.08 -14.26 7.14
CA ARG A 360 13.40 -14.87 7.24
C ARG A 360 14.20 -14.80 5.95
N ALA A 361 13.53 -14.70 4.81
CA ALA A 361 14.20 -14.57 3.52
C ALA A 361 14.92 -13.21 3.37
N LEU A 362 14.41 -12.17 4.07
CA LEU A 362 14.98 -10.82 4.03
C LEU A 362 15.88 -10.49 5.23
N PHE A 363 15.50 -10.96 6.42
CA PHE A 363 16.03 -10.41 7.67
C PHE A 363 16.76 -11.45 8.53
N ALA A 364 16.70 -12.76 8.18
CA ALA A 364 17.41 -13.75 8.96
C ALA A 364 18.91 -13.74 8.62
N HIS A 365 19.72 -13.56 9.66
CA HIS A 365 21.16 -13.74 9.57
C HIS A 365 21.50 -15.18 9.94
N ARG A 366 21.95 -15.95 8.96
CA ARG A 366 22.32 -17.35 9.12
C ARG A 366 23.70 -17.60 8.56
N GLN A 367 24.42 -18.53 9.20
CA GLN A 367 25.70 -19.00 8.70
C GLN A 367 25.51 -19.68 7.34
N PRO A 368 26.27 -19.29 6.30
CA PRO A 368 26.07 -19.80 4.94
C PRO A 368 26.51 -21.29 4.79
N GLY A 369 27.35 -21.77 5.66
CA GLY A 369 27.91 -23.12 5.54
C GLY A 369 28.62 -23.34 4.20
N SER A 370 28.47 -24.52 3.60
CA SER A 370 29.08 -24.86 2.31
C SER A 370 28.61 -24.01 1.13
N ALA A 371 27.51 -23.23 1.26
CA ALA A 371 27.12 -22.29 0.23
C ALA A 371 28.13 -21.15 0.03
N PHE A 372 29.08 -20.97 0.94
CA PHE A 372 30.16 -19.98 0.80
C PHE A 372 31.34 -20.51 -0.04
N LYS A 373 31.50 -21.82 -0.20
CA LYS A 373 32.64 -22.43 -0.93
C LYS A 373 32.81 -21.88 -2.35
N PRO A 374 31.77 -21.61 -3.15
CA PRO A 374 31.93 -20.99 -4.46
C PRO A 374 32.75 -19.69 -4.44
N PHE A 375 32.62 -18.85 -3.41
CA PHE A 375 33.43 -17.63 -3.27
C PHE A 375 34.91 -17.92 -3.02
N VAL A 376 35.23 -19.00 -2.29
CA VAL A 376 36.59 -19.45 -2.05
C VAL A 376 37.24 -19.88 -3.37
N TYR A 377 36.54 -20.71 -4.13
CA TYR A 377 37.04 -21.17 -5.43
C TYR A 377 37.07 -20.07 -6.48
N ALA A 378 36.10 -19.12 -6.45
CA ALA A 378 36.15 -17.93 -7.31
C ALA A 378 37.38 -17.06 -7.00
N ALA A 379 37.72 -16.89 -5.73
CA ALA A 379 38.95 -16.21 -5.32
C ALA A 379 40.23 -16.97 -5.74
N ALA A 380 40.20 -18.29 -5.71
CA ALA A 380 41.30 -19.12 -6.20
C ALA A 380 41.47 -18.95 -7.74
N MET A 381 40.37 -18.98 -8.51
CA MET A 381 40.44 -18.71 -9.97
C MET A 381 41.02 -17.31 -10.23
N ALA A 382 40.58 -16.30 -9.47
CA ALA A 382 41.11 -14.93 -9.58
C ALA A 382 42.59 -14.82 -9.17
N ALA A 383 43.12 -15.83 -8.45
CA ALA A 383 44.53 -15.95 -8.08
C ALA A 383 45.36 -16.75 -9.10
N GLY A 384 44.77 -17.19 -10.22
CA GLY A 384 45.45 -17.93 -11.28
C GLY A 384 45.32 -19.45 -11.19
N TYR A 385 44.62 -19.99 -10.19
CA TYR A 385 44.32 -21.43 -10.15
C TYR A 385 43.25 -21.77 -11.21
N THR A 386 43.17 -23.05 -11.58
CA THR A 386 42.19 -23.56 -12.54
C THR A 386 41.31 -24.63 -11.90
N PRO A 387 40.18 -25.00 -12.51
CA PRO A 387 39.42 -26.16 -12.03
C PRO A 387 40.16 -27.47 -11.99
N SER A 388 41.25 -27.57 -12.75
CA SER A 388 42.14 -28.76 -12.78
C SER A 388 43.31 -28.68 -11.78
N SER A 389 43.50 -27.53 -11.11
CA SER A 389 44.49 -27.43 -10.03
C SER A 389 44.17 -28.45 -8.94
N GLU A 390 45.22 -29.04 -8.33
CA GLU A 390 45.06 -30.09 -7.34
C GLU A 390 45.23 -29.56 -5.92
N VAL A 391 44.59 -30.24 -4.97
CA VAL A 391 44.67 -30.00 -3.53
C VAL A 391 44.51 -31.32 -2.78
N ASP A 392 45.21 -31.46 -1.67
CA ASP A 392 45.09 -32.63 -0.82
C ASP A 392 43.85 -32.54 0.08
N ASP A 393 43.04 -33.61 0.08
CA ASP A 393 41.86 -33.76 0.93
C ASP A 393 42.16 -34.75 2.09
N ASP A 394 43.33 -34.67 2.66
CA ASP A 394 43.75 -35.44 3.81
C ASP A 394 43.59 -34.63 5.11
N PRO A 395 43.46 -35.30 6.29
CA PRO A 395 43.34 -34.61 7.57
C PRO A 395 44.40 -33.52 7.75
N ILE A 396 44.01 -32.42 8.37
CA ILE A 396 44.89 -31.27 8.62
C ILE A 396 44.58 -30.64 9.98
N ASP A 397 45.64 -30.24 10.67
CA ASP A 397 45.56 -29.41 11.85
C ASP A 397 45.90 -27.96 11.50
N VAL A 398 44.97 -27.03 11.84
CA VAL A 398 45.14 -25.60 11.62
C VAL A 398 45.43 -24.94 12.97
N ILE A 399 46.65 -24.43 13.16
CA ILE A 399 47.08 -23.75 14.39
C ILE A 399 46.53 -22.32 14.37
N GLN A 400 45.83 -21.93 15.44
CA GLN A 400 45.21 -20.60 15.61
C GLN A 400 45.61 -20.04 16.98
N GLY A 401 46.74 -19.38 17.04
CA GLY A 401 47.33 -18.96 18.30
C GLY A 401 47.60 -20.17 19.20
N ARG A 402 46.90 -20.26 20.35
CA ARG A 402 47.02 -21.41 21.28
C ARG A 402 46.06 -22.56 20.99
N ASN A 403 45.15 -22.42 20.02
CA ASN A 403 44.14 -23.43 19.70
C ASN A 403 44.54 -24.19 18.43
N VAL A 404 44.34 -25.50 18.43
CA VAL A 404 44.40 -26.35 17.24
C VAL A 404 42.99 -26.64 16.77
N TRP A 405 42.74 -26.45 15.50
CA TRP A 405 41.48 -26.78 14.86
C TRP A 405 41.69 -27.79 13.75
N SER A 406 41.05 -28.97 13.90
CA SER A 406 41.12 -30.08 12.95
C SER A 406 39.82 -30.17 12.17
N PRO A 407 39.71 -29.53 10.99
CA PRO A 407 38.53 -29.65 10.15
C PRO A 407 38.38 -31.07 9.63
N ALA A 408 37.13 -31.56 9.57
CA ALA A 408 36.82 -32.85 9.02
C ALA A 408 35.79 -32.75 7.89
N ASN A 409 35.82 -33.69 6.95
CA ASN A 409 34.78 -33.91 5.98
C ASN A 409 33.51 -34.47 6.66
N TYR A 410 32.37 -34.43 5.96
CA TYR A 410 31.05 -34.73 6.56
C TYR A 410 31.01 -36.15 7.18
N ASN A 411 31.55 -37.17 6.50
CA ASN A 411 31.55 -38.56 6.95
C ASN A 411 32.95 -39.01 7.48
N ASN A 412 33.89 -38.08 7.69
CA ASN A 412 35.29 -38.36 7.91
C ASN A 412 35.97 -39.13 6.78
N ASP A 413 35.41 -39.06 5.57
CA ASP A 413 35.98 -39.66 4.37
C ASP A 413 36.94 -38.66 3.70
N TYR A 414 38.10 -39.14 3.30
CA TYR A 414 39.15 -38.34 2.70
C TYR A 414 39.51 -38.93 1.36
N ALA A 415 39.63 -38.09 0.32
CA ALA A 415 39.85 -38.54 -1.04
C ALA A 415 41.28 -38.42 -1.55
N GLY A 416 42.24 -38.07 -0.65
CA GLY A 416 43.62 -37.82 -1.02
C GLY A 416 43.76 -36.63 -1.96
N ARG A 417 44.64 -36.74 -2.95
CA ARG A 417 44.86 -35.66 -3.92
C ARG A 417 43.74 -35.57 -4.96
N ILE A 418 43.02 -34.45 -5.00
CA ILE A 418 41.85 -34.21 -5.87
C ILE A 418 41.94 -32.86 -6.54
N THR A 419 41.23 -32.70 -7.66
CA THR A 419 41.12 -31.42 -8.37
C THR A 419 40.18 -30.45 -7.63
N PHE A 420 40.36 -29.14 -7.83
CA PHE A 420 39.47 -28.10 -7.31
C PHE A 420 38.02 -28.33 -7.73
N ARG A 421 37.82 -28.79 -8.98
CA ARG A 421 36.50 -29.18 -9.48
C ARG A 421 35.86 -30.27 -8.61
N LYS A 422 36.63 -31.37 -8.34
CA LYS A 422 36.14 -32.49 -7.53
C LYS A 422 35.89 -32.07 -6.09
N ALA A 423 36.79 -31.26 -5.51
CA ALA A 423 36.65 -30.72 -4.16
C ALA A 423 35.40 -29.88 -3.99
N LEU A 424 35.06 -29.01 -4.97
CA LEU A 424 33.85 -28.20 -4.95
C LEU A 424 32.59 -29.04 -5.16
N ILE A 425 32.57 -29.95 -6.13
CA ILE A 425 31.44 -30.84 -6.42
C ILE A 425 31.07 -31.68 -5.20
N ASN A 426 32.07 -32.28 -4.56
CA ASN A 426 31.88 -33.13 -3.38
C ASN A 426 31.73 -32.32 -2.09
N SER A 427 31.81 -30.99 -2.19
CA SER A 427 31.78 -30.10 -1.01
C SER A 427 32.80 -30.50 0.07
N ALA A 428 34.01 -30.92 -0.32
CA ALA A 428 35.09 -31.32 0.58
C ALA A 428 35.49 -30.17 1.51
N ASN A 429 35.44 -30.38 2.82
CA ASN A 429 35.74 -29.34 3.80
C ASN A 429 37.23 -29.08 3.90
N VAL A 430 38.02 -30.15 4.05
CA VAL A 430 39.46 -30.08 4.27
C VAL A 430 40.18 -29.47 3.06
N ALA A 431 39.85 -29.95 1.86
CA ALA A 431 40.36 -29.36 0.62
C ALA A 431 40.03 -27.87 0.52
N THR A 432 38.80 -27.48 0.89
CA THR A 432 38.41 -26.05 0.85
C THR A 432 39.18 -25.21 1.86
N VAL A 433 39.51 -25.75 3.05
CA VAL A 433 40.34 -25.06 4.04
C VAL A 433 41.74 -24.83 3.48
N ARG A 434 42.38 -25.86 2.87
CA ARG A 434 43.69 -25.72 2.22
C ARG A 434 43.69 -24.68 1.10
N VAL A 435 42.65 -24.70 0.23
CA VAL A 435 42.49 -23.66 -0.81
C VAL A 435 42.39 -22.29 -0.17
N SER A 436 41.63 -22.16 0.93
CA SER A 436 41.46 -20.87 1.62
C SER A 436 42.77 -20.35 2.21
N GLN A 437 43.63 -21.25 2.73
CA GLN A 437 44.97 -20.89 3.23
C GLN A 437 45.89 -20.45 2.09
N ALA A 438 45.86 -21.15 0.95
CA ALA A 438 46.67 -20.83 -0.22
C ALA A 438 46.30 -19.49 -0.87
N VAL A 439 44.99 -19.18 -0.93
CA VAL A 439 44.48 -17.95 -1.55
C VAL A 439 44.56 -16.74 -0.61
N GLY A 440 44.43 -16.98 0.68
CA GLY A 440 44.37 -15.95 1.71
C GLY A 440 42.97 -15.38 1.93
N ILE A 441 42.60 -15.18 3.20
CA ILE A 441 41.29 -14.73 3.64
C ILE A 441 40.91 -13.35 3.10
N PRO A 442 41.81 -12.32 3.11
CA PRO A 442 41.47 -10.98 2.59
C PRO A 442 40.99 -11.02 1.14
N ARG A 443 41.62 -11.84 0.28
CA ARG A 443 41.24 -11.99 -1.13
C ARG A 443 39.86 -12.65 -1.28
N ILE A 444 39.56 -13.65 -0.45
CA ILE A 444 38.24 -14.30 -0.45
C ILE A 444 37.15 -13.32 -0.03
N ILE A 445 37.40 -12.50 0.99
CA ILE A 445 36.48 -11.43 1.43
C ILE A 445 36.27 -10.42 0.32
N GLU A 446 37.32 -9.96 -0.35
CA GLU A 446 37.24 -9.03 -1.45
C GLU A 446 36.35 -9.57 -2.58
N VAL A 447 36.57 -10.83 -2.99
CA VAL A 447 35.74 -11.47 -4.01
C VAL A 447 34.30 -11.61 -3.55
N ALA A 448 34.04 -12.04 -2.33
CA ALA A 448 32.69 -12.12 -1.78
C ALA A 448 31.99 -10.75 -1.80
N HIS A 449 32.70 -9.66 -1.47
CA HIS A 449 32.17 -8.29 -1.56
C HIS A 449 31.85 -7.87 -3.00
N LYS A 450 32.71 -8.21 -3.98
CA LYS A 450 32.45 -7.95 -5.41
C LYS A 450 31.16 -8.64 -5.89
N TYR A 451 30.88 -9.82 -5.38
CA TYR A 451 29.64 -10.56 -5.64
C TYR A 451 28.45 -10.12 -4.78
N GLY A 452 28.59 -9.02 -4.03
CA GLY A 452 27.48 -8.39 -3.28
C GLY A 452 27.29 -8.88 -1.85
N ASN A 453 28.11 -9.80 -1.36
CA ASN A 453 28.12 -10.18 0.05
C ASN A 453 28.81 -9.07 0.87
N ARG A 454 28.01 -8.18 1.45
CA ARG A 454 28.50 -7.00 2.22
C ARG A 454 28.49 -7.19 3.72
N GLN A 455 28.30 -8.40 4.22
CA GLN A 455 28.44 -8.67 5.64
C GLN A 455 29.94 -8.50 6.00
N SER A 456 30.21 -7.76 7.09
CA SER A 456 31.57 -7.67 7.62
C SER A 456 32.01 -9.07 8.05
N ALA A 457 32.79 -9.73 7.20
CA ALA A 457 33.59 -10.85 7.64
C ALA A 457 34.61 -10.22 8.60
N THR A 458 34.43 -10.41 9.90
CA THR A 458 35.48 -10.12 10.87
C THR A 458 36.70 -10.91 10.45
N GLU A 459 37.87 -10.29 10.41
CA GLU A 459 39.16 -10.83 10.06
C GLU A 459 39.67 -11.98 10.99
N ARG A 460 38.73 -12.58 11.71
CA ARG A 460 39.08 -13.78 12.48
C ARG A 460 39.36 -14.91 11.51
N PRO A 461 40.54 -15.57 11.66
CA PRO A 461 41.00 -16.59 10.75
C PRO A 461 39.89 -17.62 10.49
N VAL A 462 39.87 -18.19 9.30
CA VAL A 462 38.91 -19.15 8.72
C VAL A 462 38.57 -20.36 9.60
N SER A 463 39.10 -20.37 10.79
CA SER A 463 38.81 -21.30 11.85
C SER A 463 37.37 -21.29 12.24
N GLY A 464 36.51 -21.81 11.39
CA GLY A 464 35.24 -22.25 11.80
C GLY A 464 34.12 -21.18 11.86
N ALA A 465 34.27 -19.96 11.35
CA ALA A 465 33.13 -19.02 11.25
C ALA A 465 32.02 -19.55 10.33
N TRP A 466 32.34 -20.36 9.36
CA TRP A 466 31.38 -21.09 8.52
C TRP A 466 31.09 -22.51 9.01
N LEU A 467 31.95 -23.11 9.86
CA LEU A 467 31.76 -24.46 10.38
C LEU A 467 31.38 -24.52 11.86
N ARG A 468 31.57 -23.47 12.64
CA ARG A 468 31.17 -23.43 14.06
C ARG A 468 29.83 -22.70 14.28
N ARG A 469 29.00 -23.31 15.12
CA ARG A 469 27.90 -22.62 15.79
C ARG A 469 28.48 -21.60 16.76
N SER A 470 28.57 -20.33 16.39
CA SER A 470 28.80 -19.28 17.37
C SER A 470 27.45 -18.68 17.79
N HIS A 471 27.24 -18.70 19.11
CA HIS A 471 26.17 -17.95 19.77
C HIS A 471 26.35 -16.45 19.55
N ALA A 472 25.27 -15.83 19.17
CA ALA A 472 24.89 -14.44 19.39
C ALA A 472 26.01 -13.40 19.33
N ASP A 473 26.07 -12.67 18.20
CA ASP A 473 26.33 -11.25 18.26
C ASP A 473 25.26 -10.51 17.47
N ARG A 474 24.51 -9.67 18.19
CA ARG A 474 23.48 -8.79 17.67
C ARG A 474 24.16 -7.65 16.91
N ALA A 475 24.36 -7.80 15.64
CA ALA A 475 24.79 -6.70 14.79
C ALA A 475 23.62 -6.27 13.88
N ARG A 476 23.16 -5.06 14.14
CA ARG A 476 22.23 -4.28 13.32
C ARG A 476 22.89 -3.97 11.98
N HIS A 477 22.67 -4.74 10.92
CA HIS A 477 22.80 -4.25 9.54
C HIS A 477 22.04 -5.19 8.61
N GLY A 478 20.98 -4.67 8.03
CA GLY A 478 20.10 -5.39 7.11
C GLY A 478 20.81 -5.83 5.83
N VAL A 479 20.42 -6.98 5.34
CA VAL A 479 20.82 -7.50 4.02
C VAL A 479 20.34 -6.52 2.93
N ARG A 480 21.28 -5.79 2.31
CA ARG A 480 21.03 -4.94 1.14
C ARG A 480 21.08 -5.73 -0.18
N ALA A 481 20.77 -7.02 -0.18
CA ALA A 481 20.84 -7.86 -1.37
C ALA A 481 19.61 -7.74 -2.31
N ILE A 482 18.60 -6.94 -1.96
CA ILE A 482 17.40 -6.75 -2.80
C ILE A 482 17.41 -5.34 -3.39
N ARG A 483 18.38 -5.02 -4.24
CA ARG A 483 18.42 -3.74 -4.96
C ARG A 483 17.73 -3.73 -6.32
N GLN A 484 17.17 -4.83 -6.79
CA GLN A 484 16.61 -4.92 -8.15
C GLN A 484 15.12 -5.25 -8.19
N TRP A 485 14.29 -4.52 -7.44
CA TRP A 485 12.89 -4.43 -7.78
C TRP A 485 12.74 -3.36 -8.88
N ARG A 486 12.50 -3.77 -10.12
CA ARG A 486 12.04 -2.83 -11.16
C ARG A 486 10.58 -2.50 -10.90
N ILE A 487 10.32 -1.28 -10.47
CA ILE A 487 8.99 -0.68 -10.47
C ILE A 487 8.93 0.22 -11.70
N SER A 488 8.20 -0.18 -12.74
CA SER A 488 7.95 0.67 -13.90
C SER A 488 6.80 1.61 -13.57
N ARG A 489 7.04 2.91 -13.76
CA ARG A 489 5.99 3.92 -13.85
C ARG A 489 5.40 3.87 -15.25
N GLU A 490 4.27 3.24 -15.45
CA GLU A 490 3.36 3.63 -16.51
C GLU A 490 2.27 4.49 -15.86
N ALA A 491 2.41 5.81 -16.00
CA ALA A 491 1.27 6.67 -15.90
C ALA A 491 0.23 6.15 -16.91
N ALA A 492 -1.01 5.97 -16.46
CA ALA A 492 -2.14 5.73 -17.32
C ALA A 492 -2.38 6.98 -18.19
N ALA A 493 -1.52 7.18 -19.18
CA ALA A 493 -1.81 8.00 -20.32
C ALA A 493 -2.74 7.15 -21.19
N GLY A 494 -4.04 7.45 -21.12
CA GLY A 494 -5.01 6.84 -22.00
C GLY A 494 -4.52 6.93 -23.44
N LYS A 495 -4.15 5.78 -24.01
CA LYS A 495 -4.01 5.68 -25.44
C LYS A 495 -5.41 5.75 -26.04
N LYS A 496 -5.71 6.89 -26.65
CA LYS A 496 -6.74 6.99 -27.69
C LYS A 496 -6.36 6.02 -28.83
N HIS A 497 -7.21 5.09 -29.12
CA HIS A 497 -7.47 4.56 -30.45
C HIS A 497 -8.93 4.66 -30.71
#